data_2b1f754c6ae3a00686b0848187b4f5e6
#
_entry.id   2b1f754c6ae3a00686b0848187b4f5e6
#
_cell.length_a   1.000
_cell.length_b   1.000
_cell.length_c   1.000
_cell.angle_alpha   90.00
_cell.angle_beta   90.00
_cell.angle_gamma   90.00
#
_symmetry.space_group_name_H-M   'P 1'
#
loop_
_entity.id
_entity.type
_entity.pdbx_description
1 polymer ?
#
loop_
_entity_poly.entity_id
_entity_poly.type
_entity_poly.pdbx_seq_one_letter_code
_entity_poly.pdbx_strand_id
1 'polypeptide(L)'
;MRKHTPWGEAQCATVLAPGIISYSTASHGGIWLDATHRKALNYNKSWLNTDEWWEEDCDWSVPYIAFRKEIQAYGQAYRLNENIKAAWRILEHAHPEFYARMAS
;
A
#
# COMPACT_ATOMS: atom_id res chain seq x y z
N MET A 1 -7.81 7.76 19.60
CA MET A 1 -7.09 6.50 19.84
C MET A 1 -6.03 6.28 18.76
N ARG A 2 -4.82 5.92 19.16
CA ARG A 2 -3.74 5.72 18.22
C ARG A 2 -3.73 4.29 17.67
N LYS A 3 -3.41 4.16 16.40
CA LYS A 3 -3.37 2.87 15.74
C LYS A 3 -2.03 2.19 15.99
N HIS A 4 -2.09 0.93 16.44
CA HIS A 4 -0.90 0.09 16.52
C HIS A 4 -0.66 -0.56 15.17
N THR A 5 0.58 -0.47 14.68
CA THR A 5 1.01 -1.08 13.43
C THR A 5 2.12 -2.11 13.72
N PRO A 6 2.47 -2.96 12.74
CA PRO A 6 3.60 -3.89 12.94
C PRO A 6 4.92 -3.18 13.24
N TRP A 7 5.03 -1.89 12.92
CA TRP A 7 6.25 -1.11 13.10
C TRP A 7 6.20 -0.19 14.31
N GLY A 8 5.13 -0.29 15.09
CA GLY A 8 4.93 0.52 16.29
C GLY A 8 3.67 1.36 16.22
N GLU A 9 3.56 2.30 17.16
CA GLU A 9 2.40 3.18 17.23
C GLU A 9 2.47 4.23 16.12
N ALA A 10 1.36 4.40 15.39
CA ALA A 10 1.30 5.34 14.27
C ALA A 10 1.35 6.78 14.79
N GLN A 11 2.21 7.59 14.19
CA GLN A 11 2.32 9.02 14.46
C GLN A 11 1.49 9.84 13.47
N CYS A 12 1.38 9.36 12.24
CA CYS A 12 0.61 10.01 11.18
C CYS A 12 -0.19 8.97 10.41
N ALA A 13 -1.32 9.40 9.88
CA ALA A 13 -2.16 8.57 9.04
C ALA A 13 -2.71 9.42 7.89
N THR A 14 -2.67 8.87 6.68
CA THR A 14 -3.25 9.51 5.50
C THR A 14 -4.22 8.52 4.86
N VAL A 15 -5.47 8.91 4.75
CA VAL A 15 -6.47 8.10 4.06
C VAL A 15 -6.27 8.29 2.56
N LEU A 16 -5.77 7.26 1.88
CA LEU A 16 -5.59 7.28 0.43
C LEU A 16 -6.91 7.06 -0.29
N ALA A 17 -7.76 6.25 0.30
CA ALA A 17 -9.15 6.01 -0.06
C ALA A 17 -9.79 5.31 1.13
N PRO A 18 -11.13 5.27 1.25
CA PRO A 18 -11.75 4.52 2.34
C PRO A 18 -11.28 3.07 2.35
N GLY A 19 -10.69 2.64 3.46
CA GLY A 19 -10.14 1.29 3.61
C GLY A 19 -8.72 1.11 3.13
N ILE A 20 -8.07 2.17 2.65
CA ILE A 20 -6.66 2.17 2.21
C ILE A 20 -5.97 3.32 2.92
N ILE A 21 -5.22 3.01 3.97
CA ILE A 21 -4.64 4.05 4.83
C ILE A 21 -3.14 3.89 4.92
N SER A 22 -2.43 4.99 4.69
CA SER A 22 -0.98 5.06 4.87
C SER A 22 -0.68 5.50 6.30
N TYR A 23 0.10 4.70 7.02
CA TYR A 23 0.54 5.01 8.38
C TYR A 23 2.04 5.20 8.42
N SER A 24 2.51 6.15 9.23
CA SER A 24 3.92 6.29 9.51
C SER A 24 4.15 6.23 11.01
N THR A 25 5.29 5.64 11.39
CA THR A 25 5.73 5.54 12.78
C THR A 25 7.08 6.24 12.93
N ALA A 26 7.68 6.16 14.11
CA ALA A 26 9.00 6.75 14.34
C ALA A 26 10.09 6.14 13.47
N SER A 27 9.97 4.86 13.10
CA SER A 27 11.02 4.15 12.37
C SER A 27 10.60 3.74 10.97
N HIS A 28 9.37 3.30 10.79
CA HIS A 28 8.88 2.77 9.52
C HIS A 28 7.45 3.20 9.27
N GLY A 29 6.91 2.76 8.15
CA GLY A 29 5.53 2.99 7.83
C GLY A 29 5.06 2.00 6.77
N GLY A 30 3.84 2.19 6.29
CA GLY A 30 3.28 1.34 5.26
C GLY A 30 1.81 1.58 5.06
N ILE A 31 1.22 0.80 4.17
CA ILE A 31 -0.20 0.90 3.83
C ILE A 31 -0.96 -0.23 4.50
N TRP A 32 -2.08 0.12 5.10
CA TRP A 32 -3.03 -0.81 5.68
C TRP A 32 -4.24 -0.94 4.76
N LEU A 33 -4.72 -2.17 4.58
CA LEU A 33 -5.92 -2.47 3.80
C LEU A 33 -6.99 -3.09 4.70
N ASP A 34 -8.23 -2.67 4.50
CA ASP A 34 -9.36 -3.30 5.17
C ASP A 34 -9.69 -4.67 4.54
N ALA A 35 -10.64 -5.39 5.14
CA ALA A 35 -10.96 -6.75 4.71
C ALA A 35 -11.48 -6.80 3.27
N THR A 36 -12.25 -5.82 2.85
CA THR A 36 -12.80 -5.75 1.50
C THR A 36 -11.68 -5.62 0.47
N HIS A 37 -10.72 -4.73 0.72
CA HIS A 37 -9.60 -4.52 -0.19
C HIS A 37 -8.65 -5.71 -0.20
N ARG A 38 -8.41 -6.34 0.96
CA ARG A 38 -7.57 -7.55 1.01
C ARG A 38 -8.16 -8.68 0.16
N LYS A 39 -9.47 -8.86 0.25
CA LYS A 39 -10.15 -9.89 -0.53
C LYS A 39 -10.08 -9.59 -2.03
N ALA A 40 -10.31 -8.34 -2.41
CA ALA A 40 -10.21 -7.92 -3.81
C ALA A 40 -8.78 -8.06 -4.35
N LEU A 41 -7.79 -7.73 -3.54
CA LEU A 41 -6.37 -7.84 -3.92
C LEU A 41 -5.96 -9.29 -4.18
N ASN A 42 -6.39 -10.19 -3.32
CA ASN A 42 -6.10 -11.63 -3.44
C ASN A 42 -4.59 -11.90 -3.65
N TYR A 43 -3.77 -11.33 -2.75
CA TYR A 43 -2.32 -11.46 -2.80
C TYR A 43 -1.79 -11.19 -1.40
N ASN A 44 -0.96 -12.11 -0.87
CA ASN A 44 -0.54 -12.06 0.53
C ASN A 44 0.98 -12.19 0.71
N LYS A 45 1.76 -11.76 -0.27
CA LYS A 45 3.21 -11.95 -0.22
C LYS A 45 3.96 -10.70 0.19
N SER A 46 3.44 -9.95 1.16
CA SER A 46 4.17 -8.84 1.75
C SER A 46 5.34 -9.38 2.59
N TRP A 47 6.24 -8.48 2.97
CA TRP A 47 7.39 -8.84 3.80
C TRP A 47 6.98 -9.58 5.08
N LEU A 48 5.80 -9.24 5.64
CA LEU A 48 5.28 -9.85 6.85
C LEU A 48 4.39 -11.07 6.57
N ASN A 49 4.34 -11.55 5.33
CA ASN A 49 3.48 -12.65 4.91
C ASN A 49 2.01 -12.40 5.27
N THR A 50 1.55 -11.18 5.06
CA THR A 50 0.18 -10.78 5.31
C THR A 50 -0.36 -10.01 4.10
N ASP A 51 -1.68 -9.94 3.97
CA ASP A 51 -2.32 -9.10 2.99
C ASP A 51 -2.85 -7.80 3.58
N GLU A 52 -2.63 -7.59 4.88
CA GLU A 52 -3.15 -6.43 5.60
C GLU A 52 -2.18 -5.25 5.61
N TRP A 53 -0.88 -5.52 5.78
CA TRP A 53 0.15 -4.51 5.98
C TRP A 53 1.21 -4.57 4.90
N TRP A 54 1.47 -3.44 4.25
CA TRP A 54 2.39 -3.33 3.12
C TRP A 54 3.41 -2.23 3.42
N GLU A 55 4.65 -2.64 3.75
CA GLU A 55 5.65 -1.73 4.30
C GLU A 55 6.17 -0.72 3.26
N GLU A 56 6.78 0.37 3.75
CA GLU A 56 7.07 1.55 2.96
C GLU A 56 8.23 1.42 1.97
N ASP A 57 9.13 0.43 2.13
CA ASP A 57 10.28 0.34 1.23
C ASP A 57 9.87 -0.21 -0.14
N CYS A 58 9.21 -1.36 -0.18
CA CYS A 58 8.85 -2.02 -1.44
C CYS A 58 7.40 -2.45 -1.50
N ASP A 59 6.86 -2.98 -0.42
CA ASP A 59 5.55 -3.63 -0.42
C ASP A 59 4.40 -2.68 -0.72
N TRP A 60 4.53 -1.41 -0.36
CA TRP A 60 3.49 -0.40 -0.59
C TRP A 60 3.09 -0.32 -2.06
N SER A 61 3.99 -0.71 -2.97
CA SER A 61 3.73 -0.66 -4.41
C SER A 61 2.58 -1.58 -4.81
N VAL A 62 2.35 -2.68 -4.08
CA VAL A 62 1.29 -3.63 -4.39
C VAL A 62 -0.09 -2.99 -4.25
N PRO A 63 -0.52 -2.53 -3.07
CA PRO A 63 -1.84 -1.90 -2.96
C PRO A 63 -1.93 -0.60 -3.75
N TYR A 64 -0.83 0.15 -3.85
CA TYR A 64 -0.84 1.42 -4.56
C TYR A 64 -1.19 1.23 -6.04
N ILE A 65 -0.60 0.25 -6.69
CA ILE A 65 -0.90 -0.04 -8.09
C ILE A 65 -2.26 -0.72 -8.24
N ALA A 66 -2.57 -1.68 -7.37
CA ALA A 66 -3.83 -2.40 -7.45
C ALA A 66 -5.04 -1.46 -7.35
N PHE A 67 -4.95 -0.47 -6.48
CA PHE A 67 -6.06 0.45 -6.20
C PHE A 67 -5.79 1.88 -6.66
N ARG A 68 -4.90 2.08 -7.64
CA ARG A 68 -4.50 3.41 -8.08
C ARG A 68 -5.65 4.27 -8.57
N LYS A 69 -6.63 3.65 -9.22
CA LYS A 69 -7.79 4.40 -9.73
C LYS A 69 -8.66 4.91 -8.58
N GLU A 70 -8.84 4.08 -7.57
CA GLU A 70 -9.61 4.44 -6.38
C GLU A 70 -8.90 5.53 -5.58
N ILE A 71 -7.58 5.40 -5.42
CA ILE A 71 -6.76 6.40 -4.73
C ILE A 71 -6.82 7.73 -5.48
N GLN A 72 -6.72 7.69 -6.80
CA GLN A 72 -6.82 8.89 -7.63
C GLN A 72 -8.19 9.55 -7.50
N ALA A 73 -9.25 8.76 -7.52
CA ALA A 73 -10.61 9.28 -7.43
C ALA A 73 -10.88 9.95 -6.08
N TYR A 74 -10.31 9.41 -5.00
CA TYR A 74 -10.45 10.01 -3.67
C TYR A 74 -9.72 11.34 -3.56
N GLY A 75 -8.55 11.46 -4.22
CA GLY A 75 -7.87 12.73 -4.43
C GLY A 75 -7.09 13.29 -3.26
N GLN A 76 -6.75 12.48 -2.27
CA GLN A 76 -6.01 12.94 -1.08
C GLN A 76 -4.54 12.51 -1.08
N ALA A 77 -4.12 11.71 -2.04
CA ALA A 77 -2.74 11.21 -2.07
C ALA A 77 -1.77 12.30 -2.50
N TYR A 78 -0.70 12.47 -1.73
CA TYR A 78 0.37 13.42 -2.04
C TYR A 78 1.24 12.84 -3.16
N ARG A 79 1.53 13.68 -4.18
CA ARG A 79 2.43 13.31 -5.31
C ARG A 79 1.99 12.02 -6.00
N LEU A 80 0.71 11.91 -6.30
CA LEU A 80 0.12 10.69 -6.84
C LEU A 80 0.84 10.17 -8.09
N ASN A 81 1.08 11.04 -9.07
CA ASN A 81 1.65 10.60 -10.35
C ASN A 81 3.08 10.09 -10.18
N GLU A 82 3.90 10.79 -9.38
CA GLU A 82 5.26 10.33 -9.11
C GLU A 82 5.25 9.02 -8.34
N ASN A 83 4.33 8.88 -7.39
CA ASN A 83 4.21 7.64 -6.61
C ASN A 83 3.77 6.48 -7.48
N ILE A 84 2.86 6.69 -8.42
CA ILE A 84 2.43 5.62 -9.34
C ILE A 84 3.61 5.17 -10.20
N LYS A 85 4.40 6.10 -10.72
CA LYS A 85 5.59 5.76 -11.52
C LYS A 85 6.60 4.97 -10.70
N ALA A 86 6.88 5.44 -9.49
CA ALA A 86 7.81 4.75 -8.59
C ALA A 86 7.28 3.37 -8.22
N ALA A 87 5.98 3.26 -7.96
CA ALA A 87 5.36 1.99 -7.58
C ALA A 87 5.48 0.94 -8.69
N TRP A 88 5.27 1.32 -9.94
CA TRP A 88 5.44 0.38 -11.06
C TRP A 88 6.87 -0.17 -11.13
N ARG A 89 7.89 0.68 -10.96
CA ARG A 89 9.29 0.25 -10.99
C ARG A 89 9.63 -0.67 -9.83
N ILE A 90 9.16 -0.30 -8.63
CA ILE A 90 9.41 -1.11 -7.44
C ILE A 90 8.69 -2.46 -7.56
N LEU A 91 7.46 -2.44 -8.04
CA LEU A 91 6.64 -3.64 -8.19
C LEU A 91 7.32 -4.67 -9.09
N GLU A 92 7.89 -4.22 -10.19
CA GLU A 92 8.56 -5.09 -11.16
C GLU A 92 9.70 -5.87 -10.51
N HIS A 93 10.44 -5.24 -9.60
CA HIS A 93 11.60 -5.85 -8.93
C HIS A 93 11.21 -6.64 -7.69
N ALA A 94 10.33 -6.07 -6.86
CA ALA A 94 10.01 -6.65 -5.56
C ALA A 94 8.91 -7.71 -5.62
N HIS A 95 7.96 -7.55 -6.54
CA HIS A 95 6.81 -8.46 -6.67
C HIS A 95 6.54 -8.77 -8.14
N PRO A 96 7.46 -9.49 -8.81
CA PRO A 96 7.34 -9.70 -10.27
C PRO A 96 6.10 -10.46 -10.69
N GLU A 97 5.61 -11.38 -9.88
CA GLU A 97 4.37 -12.10 -10.17
C GLU A 97 3.17 -11.16 -10.17
N PHE A 98 3.10 -10.28 -9.18
CA PHE A 98 2.02 -9.30 -9.09
C PHE A 98 2.14 -8.26 -10.21
N TYR A 99 3.36 -7.83 -10.51
CA TYR A 99 3.62 -6.94 -11.64
C TYR A 99 3.07 -7.53 -12.94
N ALA A 100 3.38 -8.80 -13.22
CA ALA A 100 2.89 -9.46 -14.43
C ALA A 100 1.36 -9.50 -14.48
N ARG A 101 0.73 -9.77 -13.35
CA ARG A 101 -0.73 -9.78 -13.23
C ARG A 101 -1.35 -8.41 -13.55
N MET A 102 -0.73 -7.33 -13.05
CA MET A 102 -1.26 -5.98 -13.22
C MET A 102 -0.92 -5.37 -14.57
N ALA A 103 0.19 -5.77 -15.18
CA ALA A 103 0.66 -5.21 -16.43
C ALA A 103 0.07 -5.88 -17.66
N SER A 104 -0.61 -7.01 -17.50
CA SER A 104 -1.21 -7.73 -18.63
C SER A 104 -2.58 -7.19 -19.03
#